data_73f3f0d7d2f4c7aa9d5f8c44e7c3e1ec
#
_entry.id   73f3f0d7d2f4c7aa9d5f8c44e7c3e1ec
#
_cell.length_a   1.000
_cell.length_b   1.000
_cell.length_c   1.000
_cell.angle_alpha   90.00
_cell.angle_beta   90.00
_cell.angle_gamma   90.00
#
_symmetry.space_group_name_H-M   'P 1'
#
loop_
_entity.id
_entity.type
_entity.pdbx_description
1 polymer ?
#
loop_
_entity_poly.entity_id
_entity_poly.type
_entity_poly.pdbx_seq_one_letter_code
_entity_poly.pdbx_strand_id
1 'polypeptide(L)'
;IWYVMSDIFVTHDQVVQTDGDIKKLTLADNSQITFNEKSSLSYPESFPGRERRVALKGEAFFAIAKNPEKPFIISTESGEIKVLGTRFNVKETTNPSGIEVLVEEGRVSFQTKSKDAVHILSAGDKLILNNTTSQMLIQHKSNMNDLVWFTHSLEYVNAKLGTVVSD
;
A
#
# COMPACT_ATOMS: atom_id res chain seq x y z
N ILE A 1 20.42 34.55 24.20
CA ILE A 1 19.93 33.18 24.36
C ILE A 1 18.76 33.05 23.41
N TRP A 2 18.96 32.36 22.26
CA TRP A 2 17.93 32.07 21.29
C TRP A 2 17.29 30.76 21.69
N TYR A 3 16.04 30.78 22.13
CA TYR A 3 15.22 29.60 22.27
C TYR A 3 14.77 29.16 20.86
N VAL A 4 15.33 28.09 20.38
CA VAL A 4 14.75 27.34 19.25
C VAL A 4 13.54 26.62 19.82
N MET A 5 12.33 27.18 19.66
CA MET A 5 11.11 26.41 19.81
C MET A 5 11.09 25.38 18.68
N SER A 6 11.49 24.16 18.99
CA SER A 6 11.15 23.03 18.15
C SER A 6 9.64 22.85 18.25
N ASP A 7 8.93 23.23 17.19
CA ASP A 7 7.53 22.91 17.04
C ASP A 7 7.40 21.37 17.05
N ILE A 8 7.04 20.84 18.22
CA ILE A 8 6.61 19.45 18.34
C ILE A 8 5.23 19.41 17.72
N PHE A 9 5.16 19.12 16.43
CA PHE A 9 3.90 18.78 15.79
C PHE A 9 3.45 17.42 16.35
N VAL A 10 2.60 17.44 17.35
CA VAL A 10 1.86 16.27 17.80
C VAL A 10 0.83 15.97 16.72
N THR A 11 1.19 15.10 15.78
CA THR A 11 0.21 14.55 14.83
C THR A 11 -0.54 13.45 15.54
N HIS A 12 -1.85 13.62 15.69
CA HIS A 12 -2.71 12.53 16.12
C HIS A 12 -2.89 11.57 14.94
N ASP A 13 -2.41 10.34 15.09
CA ASP A 13 -2.65 9.31 14.09
C ASP A 13 -4.11 8.88 14.11
N GLN A 14 -4.72 8.90 12.94
CA GLN A 14 -6.03 8.32 12.70
C GLN A 14 -5.88 6.85 12.32
N VAL A 15 -6.88 6.03 12.65
CA VAL A 15 -6.90 4.62 12.27
C VAL A 15 -8.19 4.32 11.53
N VAL A 16 -8.06 3.80 10.31
CA VAL A 16 -9.16 3.19 9.58
C VAL A 16 -9.04 1.68 9.68
N GLN A 17 -10.14 1.00 9.95
CA GLN A 17 -10.21 -0.46 10.03
C GLN A 17 -11.39 -0.98 9.22
N THR A 18 -11.19 -2.14 8.59
CA THR A 18 -12.23 -2.91 7.88
C THR A 18 -12.43 -4.25 8.56
N ASP A 19 -13.69 -4.66 8.73
CA ASP A 19 -14.03 -5.99 9.23
C ASP A 19 -14.36 -6.95 8.07
N GLY A 20 -15.43 -6.70 7.33
CA GLY A 20 -15.88 -7.55 6.22
C GLY A 20 -16.13 -6.81 4.91
N ASP A 21 -15.95 -5.48 4.89
CA ASP A 21 -16.27 -4.66 3.72
C ASP A 21 -15.03 -4.00 3.14
N ILE A 22 -15.03 -3.84 1.81
CA ILE A 22 -14.04 -3.01 1.10
C ILE A 22 -14.33 -1.55 1.39
N LYS A 23 -13.33 -0.81 1.88
CA LYS A 23 -13.42 0.63 2.13
C LYS A 23 -12.44 1.41 1.28
N LYS A 24 -12.81 2.64 0.96
CA LYS A 24 -11.94 3.60 0.28
C LYS A 24 -11.65 4.79 1.18
N LEU A 25 -10.41 5.25 1.15
CA LEU A 25 -9.92 6.41 1.87
C LEU A 25 -9.17 7.32 0.90
N THR A 26 -9.44 8.62 0.98
CA THR A 26 -8.64 9.64 0.33
C THR A 26 -7.86 10.40 1.40
N LEU A 27 -6.54 10.41 1.28
CA LEU A 27 -5.65 11.12 2.19
C LEU A 27 -5.56 12.61 1.83
N ALA A 28 -4.96 13.41 2.74
CA ALA A 28 -4.79 14.86 2.58
C ALA A 28 -3.96 15.27 1.34
N ASP A 29 -3.12 14.36 0.82
CA ASP A 29 -2.30 14.55 -0.37
C ASP A 29 -2.99 14.08 -1.67
N ASN A 30 -4.29 13.77 -1.62
CA ASN A 30 -5.09 13.16 -2.68
C ASN A 30 -4.70 11.73 -3.08
N SER A 31 -3.84 11.07 -2.32
CA SER A 31 -3.62 9.63 -2.48
C SER A 31 -4.88 8.86 -2.10
N GLN A 32 -5.19 7.81 -2.86
CA GLN A 32 -6.35 6.96 -2.64
C GLN A 32 -5.90 5.57 -2.19
N ILE A 33 -6.57 5.04 -1.19
CA ILE A 33 -6.30 3.72 -0.65
C ILE A 33 -7.61 2.94 -0.61
N THR A 34 -7.60 1.74 -1.17
CA THR A 34 -8.73 0.81 -1.10
C THR A 34 -8.31 -0.37 -0.23
N PHE A 35 -9.03 -0.60 0.85
CA PHE A 35 -8.75 -1.65 1.82
C PHE A 35 -9.54 -2.89 1.49
N ASN A 36 -8.90 -4.04 1.56
CA ASN A 36 -9.57 -5.31 1.61
C ASN A 36 -10.16 -5.56 3.02
N GLU A 37 -10.93 -6.61 3.19
CA GLU A 37 -11.45 -7.03 4.49
C GLU A 37 -10.32 -7.27 5.50
N LYS A 38 -10.60 -7.11 6.79
CA LYS A 38 -9.66 -7.35 7.91
C LYS A 38 -8.35 -6.60 7.79
N SER A 39 -8.40 -5.38 7.31
CA SER A 39 -7.25 -4.51 7.10
C SER A 39 -7.35 -3.23 7.92
N SER A 40 -6.22 -2.67 8.29
CA SER A 40 -6.17 -1.39 8.98
C SER A 40 -4.98 -0.54 8.53
N LEU A 41 -5.18 0.78 8.56
CA LEU A 41 -4.16 1.78 8.28
C LEU A 41 -4.14 2.81 9.40
N SER A 42 -2.95 3.05 9.95
CA SER A 42 -2.66 4.20 10.79
C SER A 42 -1.99 5.28 9.93
N TYR A 43 -2.52 6.50 9.99
CA TYR A 43 -2.04 7.62 9.18
C TYR A 43 -2.27 8.95 9.90
N PRO A 44 -1.42 9.97 9.71
CA PRO A 44 -1.63 11.29 10.27
C PRO A 44 -2.71 12.06 9.49
N GLU A 45 -3.39 12.98 10.15
CA GLU A 45 -4.38 13.88 9.51
C GLU A 45 -3.77 14.67 8.35
N SER A 46 -2.51 15.05 8.46
CA SER A 46 -1.74 15.71 7.41
C SER A 46 -0.28 15.24 7.43
N PHE A 47 0.46 15.53 6.36
CA PHE A 47 1.86 15.17 6.25
C PHE A 47 2.77 16.42 6.37
N PRO A 48 3.03 16.95 7.58
CA PRO A 48 3.81 18.20 7.73
C PRO A 48 5.32 18.02 7.44
N GLY A 49 5.86 16.79 7.60
CA GLY A 49 7.26 16.48 7.44
C GLY A 49 7.73 16.35 5.99
N ARG A 50 8.95 15.83 5.82
CA ARG A 50 9.58 15.57 4.50
C ARG A 50 9.12 14.28 3.85
N GLU A 51 8.36 13.45 4.54
CA GLU A 51 7.84 12.17 4.09
C GLU A 51 6.35 12.06 4.41
N ARG A 52 5.66 11.22 3.67
CA ARG A 52 4.25 10.85 3.90
C ARG A 52 4.24 9.44 4.49
N ARG A 53 4.16 9.32 5.81
CA ARG A 53 4.27 8.02 6.49
C ARG A 53 2.91 7.50 6.93
N VAL A 54 2.69 6.21 6.69
CA VAL A 54 1.52 5.45 7.15
C VAL A 54 1.97 4.06 7.61
N ALA A 55 1.14 3.36 8.38
CA ALA A 55 1.37 1.98 8.78
C ALA A 55 0.19 1.10 8.39
N LEU A 56 0.47 0.01 7.64
CA LEU A 56 -0.53 -0.93 7.15
C LEU A 56 -0.48 -2.23 7.94
N LYS A 57 -1.66 -2.81 8.17
CA LYS A 57 -1.88 -4.22 8.52
C LYS A 57 -2.96 -4.78 7.60
N GLY A 58 -2.75 -6.00 7.09
CA GLY A 58 -3.67 -6.66 6.17
C GLY A 58 -3.38 -6.35 4.71
N GLU A 59 -4.40 -6.08 3.90
CA GLU A 59 -4.27 -5.88 2.46
C GLU A 59 -4.91 -4.58 2.01
N ALA A 60 -4.18 -3.79 1.22
CA ALA A 60 -4.69 -2.59 0.61
C ALA A 60 -4.05 -2.32 -0.76
N PHE A 61 -4.85 -1.75 -1.65
CA PHE A 61 -4.40 -1.19 -2.91
C PHE A 61 -4.16 0.31 -2.75
N PHE A 62 -2.99 0.77 -3.19
CA PHE A 62 -2.54 2.14 -3.08
C PHE A 62 -2.46 2.78 -4.47
N ALA A 63 -3.13 3.92 -4.64
CA ALA A 63 -2.96 4.83 -5.77
C ALA A 63 -2.38 6.14 -5.22
N ILE A 64 -1.06 6.24 -5.20
CA ILE A 64 -0.34 7.32 -4.53
C ILE A 64 -0.13 8.49 -5.46
N ALA A 65 -0.53 9.69 -5.03
CA ALA A 65 -0.30 10.94 -5.73
C ALA A 65 1.20 11.19 -5.94
N LYS A 66 1.58 11.52 -7.19
CA LYS A 66 2.98 11.73 -7.56
C LYS A 66 3.55 12.96 -6.86
N ASN A 67 4.59 12.74 -6.06
CA ASN A 67 5.39 13.79 -5.44
C ASN A 67 6.82 13.29 -5.18
N PRO A 68 7.76 13.53 -6.11
CA PRO A 68 9.15 13.08 -5.98
C PRO A 68 9.90 13.70 -4.81
N GLU A 69 9.53 14.91 -4.39
CA GLU A 69 10.20 15.63 -3.31
C GLU A 69 9.74 15.18 -1.91
N LYS A 70 8.58 14.51 -1.85
CA LYS A 70 8.00 14.03 -0.59
C LYS A 70 7.57 12.58 -0.72
N PRO A 71 8.49 11.63 -0.51
CA PRO A 71 8.21 10.20 -0.64
C PRO A 71 7.07 9.73 0.25
N PHE A 72 6.33 8.73 -0.22
CA PHE A 72 5.31 8.03 0.54
C PHE A 72 5.91 6.74 1.10
N ILE A 73 5.82 6.54 2.41
CA ILE A 73 6.41 5.42 3.14
C ILE A 73 5.30 4.62 3.80
N ILE A 74 5.24 3.33 3.53
CA ILE A 74 4.33 2.40 4.19
C ILE A 74 5.17 1.49 5.09
N SER A 75 4.94 1.57 6.39
CA SER A 75 5.51 0.64 7.36
C SER A 75 4.62 -0.57 7.49
N THR A 76 5.21 -1.76 7.42
CA THR A 76 4.55 -3.05 7.57
C THR A 76 5.29 -3.90 8.60
N GLU A 77 4.73 -5.06 8.95
CA GLU A 77 5.42 -6.01 9.81
C GLU A 77 6.70 -6.55 9.17
N SER A 78 6.74 -6.69 7.84
CA SER A 78 7.86 -7.27 7.10
C SER A 78 8.95 -6.27 6.74
N GLY A 79 8.64 -4.97 6.66
CA GLY A 79 9.59 -3.93 6.26
C GLY A 79 8.92 -2.62 5.85
N GLU A 80 9.66 -1.80 5.13
CA GLU A 80 9.19 -0.52 4.63
C GLU A 80 9.09 -0.52 3.10
N ILE A 81 8.02 0.07 2.60
CA ILE A 81 7.75 0.31 1.19
C ILE A 81 7.84 1.81 0.94
N LYS A 82 8.63 2.23 -0.04
CA LYS A 82 8.80 3.63 -0.42
C LYS A 82 8.44 3.84 -1.87
N VAL A 83 7.60 4.84 -2.14
CA VAL A 83 7.16 5.21 -3.48
C VAL A 83 7.13 6.73 -3.66
N LEU A 84 7.14 7.20 -4.92
CA LEU A 84 7.07 8.62 -5.27
C LEU A 84 5.76 8.99 -5.97
N GLY A 85 5.00 7.97 -6.42
CA GLY A 85 3.75 8.09 -7.16
C GLY A 85 3.55 6.82 -7.96
N THR A 86 2.80 5.87 -7.44
CA THR A 86 2.79 4.48 -7.87
C THR A 86 1.42 3.89 -7.58
N ARG A 87 0.99 2.94 -8.41
CA ARG A 87 -0.21 2.13 -8.20
C ARG A 87 0.24 0.69 -7.90
N PHE A 88 -0.11 0.16 -6.74
CA PHE A 88 0.36 -1.14 -6.30
C PHE A 88 -0.50 -1.72 -5.18
N ASN A 89 -0.45 -3.02 -5.03
CA ASN A 89 -1.10 -3.75 -3.93
C ASN A 89 -0.06 -4.20 -2.91
N VAL A 90 -0.41 -4.11 -1.65
CA VAL A 90 0.36 -4.66 -0.53
C VAL A 90 -0.54 -5.59 0.25
N LYS A 91 -0.07 -6.81 0.48
CA LYS A 91 -0.76 -7.84 1.25
C LYS A 91 0.17 -8.43 2.28
N GLU A 92 -0.11 -8.19 3.55
CA GLU A 92 0.52 -8.93 4.63
C GLU A 92 -0.15 -10.29 4.79
N THR A 93 0.64 -11.34 4.93
CA THR A 93 0.18 -12.70 5.15
C THR A 93 0.51 -13.15 6.55
N THR A 94 -0.37 -13.94 7.16
CA THR A 94 -0.20 -14.43 8.55
C THR A 94 0.23 -15.88 8.63
N ASN A 95 -0.09 -16.69 7.61
CA ASN A 95 0.28 -18.11 7.56
C ASN A 95 0.57 -18.55 6.10
N PRO A 96 1.85 -18.64 5.70
CA PRO A 96 3.04 -18.17 6.45
C PRO A 96 3.06 -16.65 6.64
N SER A 97 3.68 -16.19 7.75
CA SER A 97 3.89 -14.76 7.97
C SER A 97 4.80 -14.18 6.88
N GLY A 98 4.40 -13.06 6.29
CA GLY A 98 5.15 -12.44 5.22
C GLY A 98 4.44 -11.27 4.56
N ILE A 99 4.90 -10.92 3.36
CA ILE A 99 4.33 -9.84 2.58
C ILE A 99 4.38 -10.15 1.09
N GLU A 100 3.34 -9.75 0.37
CA GLU A 100 3.30 -9.71 -1.08
C GLU A 100 3.14 -8.25 -1.53
N VAL A 101 3.92 -7.85 -2.52
CA VAL A 101 3.83 -6.52 -3.14
C VAL A 101 3.73 -6.70 -4.64
N LEU A 102 2.64 -6.24 -5.25
CA LEU A 102 2.41 -6.31 -6.70
C LEU A 102 2.29 -4.89 -7.27
N VAL A 103 3.13 -4.57 -8.23
CA VAL A 103 3.18 -3.24 -8.84
C VAL A 103 2.35 -3.20 -10.13
N GLU A 104 1.30 -2.37 -10.15
CA GLU A 104 0.50 -2.11 -11.34
C GLU A 104 1.15 -1.06 -12.24
N GLU A 105 1.60 0.05 -11.64
CA GLU A 105 2.18 1.18 -12.37
C GLU A 105 3.25 1.87 -11.51
N GLY A 106 4.36 2.28 -12.15
CA GLY A 106 5.43 3.02 -11.52
C GLY A 106 6.52 2.13 -10.93
N ARG A 107 7.08 2.55 -9.79
CA ARG A 107 8.17 1.84 -9.10
C ARG A 107 7.94 1.82 -7.60
N VAL A 108 8.26 0.69 -7.00
CA VAL A 108 8.25 0.47 -5.56
C VAL A 108 9.65 0.12 -5.09
N SER A 109 10.10 0.75 -4.01
CA SER A 109 11.29 0.35 -3.27
C SER A 109 10.85 -0.37 -2.01
N PHE A 110 11.29 -1.61 -1.82
CA PHE A 110 11.03 -2.40 -0.63
C PHE A 110 12.33 -2.67 0.13
N GLN A 111 12.29 -2.47 1.44
CA GLN A 111 13.40 -2.77 2.33
C GLN A 111 12.89 -3.58 3.52
N THR A 112 13.51 -4.72 3.79
CA THR A 112 13.19 -5.56 4.96
C THR A 112 13.52 -4.83 6.27
N LYS A 113 12.97 -5.31 7.39
CA LYS A 113 13.33 -4.78 8.73
C LYS A 113 14.81 -4.91 9.07
N SER A 114 15.47 -5.95 8.57
CA SER A 114 16.92 -6.14 8.74
C SER A 114 17.77 -5.11 8.00
N LYS A 115 17.14 -4.37 7.08
CA LYS A 115 17.79 -3.30 6.27
C LYS A 115 18.99 -3.77 5.43
N ASP A 116 19.06 -5.05 5.10
CA ASP A 116 20.20 -5.65 4.40
C ASP A 116 20.31 -5.18 2.95
N ALA A 117 19.18 -5.06 2.28
CA ALA A 117 19.13 -4.64 0.87
C ALA A 117 17.84 -3.88 0.56
N VAL A 118 17.91 -3.03 -0.45
CA VAL A 118 16.76 -2.36 -1.05
C VAL A 118 16.43 -3.06 -2.37
N HIS A 119 15.18 -3.51 -2.51
CA HIS A 119 14.68 -4.15 -3.71
C HIS A 119 13.80 -3.19 -4.48
N ILE A 120 14.10 -2.98 -5.76
CA ILE A 120 13.31 -2.12 -6.65
C ILE A 120 12.42 -2.98 -7.52
N LEU A 121 11.12 -2.72 -7.46
CA LEU A 121 10.09 -3.36 -8.26
C LEU A 121 9.56 -2.38 -9.29
N SER A 122 9.35 -2.84 -10.50
CA SER A 122 8.74 -2.09 -11.60
C SER A 122 7.33 -2.61 -11.90
N ALA A 123 6.59 -1.90 -12.73
CA ALA A 123 5.26 -2.35 -13.16
C ALA A 123 5.31 -3.79 -13.70
N GLY A 124 4.41 -4.64 -13.22
CA GLY A 124 4.35 -6.07 -13.52
C GLY A 124 5.18 -6.96 -12.59
N ASP A 125 5.98 -6.39 -11.69
CA ASP A 125 6.74 -7.19 -10.73
C ASP A 125 5.90 -7.51 -9.49
N LYS A 126 6.07 -8.74 -8.97
CA LYS A 126 5.51 -9.20 -7.70
C LYS A 126 6.64 -9.69 -6.80
N LEU A 127 6.74 -9.11 -5.62
CA LEU A 127 7.60 -9.58 -4.53
C LEU A 127 6.80 -10.42 -3.57
N ILE A 128 7.35 -11.55 -3.15
CA ILE A 128 6.82 -12.42 -2.11
C ILE A 128 7.94 -12.66 -1.10
N LEU A 129 7.74 -12.25 0.15
CA LEU A 129 8.66 -12.49 1.25
C LEU A 129 7.98 -13.36 2.30
N ASN A 130 8.65 -14.44 2.70
CA ASN A 130 8.28 -15.25 3.85
C ASN A 130 9.17 -14.84 5.04
N ASN A 131 8.57 -14.27 6.08
CA ASN A 131 9.31 -13.81 7.26
C ASN A 131 9.90 -14.95 8.08
N THR A 132 9.27 -16.13 8.05
CA THR A 132 9.73 -17.29 8.85
C THR A 132 10.99 -17.91 8.26
N THR A 133 11.05 -18.03 6.93
CA THR A 133 12.20 -18.65 6.24
C THR A 133 13.18 -17.60 5.70
N SER A 134 12.85 -16.32 5.77
CA SER A 134 13.58 -15.21 5.14
C SER A 134 13.78 -15.37 3.64
N GLN A 135 12.96 -16.22 3.01
CA GLN A 135 13.01 -16.41 1.56
C GLN A 135 12.24 -15.31 0.85
N MET A 136 12.87 -14.71 -0.15
CA MET A 136 12.28 -13.69 -1.00
C MET A 136 12.29 -14.16 -2.45
N LEU A 137 11.16 -14.00 -3.12
CA LEU A 137 10.98 -14.27 -4.53
C LEU A 137 10.49 -13.00 -5.23
N ILE A 138 11.11 -12.64 -6.33
CA ILE A 138 10.63 -11.58 -7.22
C ILE A 138 10.24 -12.23 -8.54
N GLN A 139 8.97 -12.12 -8.91
CA GLN A 139 8.41 -12.59 -10.17
C GLN A 139 8.23 -11.38 -11.10
N HIS A 140 8.69 -11.50 -12.34
CA HIS A 140 8.48 -10.50 -13.39
C HIS A 140 7.30 -10.87 -14.27
N LYS A 141 6.56 -9.88 -14.77
CA LYS A 141 5.36 -10.06 -15.59
C LYS A 141 4.29 -10.90 -14.91
N SER A 142 4.09 -10.65 -13.63
CA SER A 142 3.07 -11.33 -12.83
C SER A 142 1.67 -11.06 -13.38
N ASN A 143 0.78 -12.02 -13.19
CA ASN A 143 -0.62 -11.88 -13.56
C ASN A 143 -1.31 -10.87 -12.63
N MET A 144 -1.95 -9.85 -13.22
CA MET A 144 -2.70 -8.84 -12.45
C MET A 144 -4.03 -9.37 -11.88
N ASN A 145 -4.36 -10.65 -12.10
CA ASN A 145 -5.56 -11.26 -11.51
C ASN A 145 -5.57 -11.22 -9.97
N ASP A 146 -4.43 -11.06 -9.33
CA ASP A 146 -4.36 -10.86 -7.87
C ASP A 146 -5.00 -9.53 -7.43
N LEU A 147 -5.29 -8.63 -8.38
CA LEU A 147 -6.00 -7.36 -8.15
C LEU A 147 -7.53 -7.47 -8.39
N VAL A 148 -8.03 -8.67 -8.70
CA VAL A 148 -9.46 -8.88 -9.03
C VAL A 148 -10.37 -8.40 -7.90
N TRP A 149 -9.98 -8.57 -6.64
CA TRP A 149 -10.75 -8.10 -5.50
C TRP A 149 -10.97 -6.57 -5.52
N PHE A 150 -9.97 -5.83 -6.00
CA PHE A 150 -10.02 -4.38 -6.15
C PHE A 150 -10.76 -3.95 -7.41
N THR A 151 -10.49 -4.59 -8.57
CA THR A 151 -11.08 -4.25 -9.87
C THR A 151 -12.55 -4.60 -9.94
N HIS A 152 -12.98 -5.73 -9.41
CA HIS A 152 -14.40 -6.09 -9.37
C HIS A 152 -15.26 -5.11 -8.56
N SER A 153 -14.73 -4.53 -7.50
CA SER A 153 -15.43 -3.49 -6.75
C SER A 153 -15.65 -2.21 -7.56
N LEU A 154 -14.89 -1.99 -8.64
CA LEU A 154 -15.00 -0.85 -9.55
C LEU A 154 -15.89 -1.12 -10.77
N GLU A 155 -15.90 -2.33 -11.28
CA GLU A 155 -16.71 -2.70 -12.45
C GLU A 155 -18.22 -2.73 -12.13
N TYR A 156 -18.61 -3.12 -10.91
CA TYR A 156 -20.02 -3.05 -10.50
C TYR A 156 -20.62 -1.64 -10.46
N VAL A 157 -19.82 -0.61 -10.43
CA VAL A 157 -20.30 0.78 -10.45
C VAL A 157 -20.50 1.28 -11.89
N ASN A 158 -19.88 0.67 -12.91
CA ASN A 158 -19.93 1.10 -14.31
C ASN A 158 -20.43 0.05 -15.31
N ALA A 159 -20.69 -1.18 -14.89
CA ALA A 159 -21.30 -2.17 -15.77
C ALA A 159 -22.77 -1.83 -15.96
N LYS A 160 -23.11 -1.17 -17.06
CA LYS A 160 -24.43 -1.29 -17.66
C LYS A 160 -24.69 -2.80 -17.79
N LEU A 161 -25.76 -3.28 -17.18
CA LEU A 161 -26.31 -4.60 -17.38
C LEU A 161 -26.46 -4.86 -18.89
N GLY A 162 -25.42 -5.38 -19.49
CA GLY A 162 -25.48 -5.97 -20.81
C GLY A 162 -26.16 -7.32 -20.65
N THR A 163 -27.30 -7.47 -21.27
CA THR A 163 -28.18 -8.61 -21.42
C THR A 163 -27.42 -9.94 -21.42
N VAL A 164 -27.62 -10.76 -20.35
CA VAL A 164 -27.30 -12.18 -20.41
C VAL A 164 -28.33 -12.78 -21.33
N VAL A 165 -27.93 -13.10 -22.57
CA VAL A 165 -28.72 -13.96 -23.47
C VAL A 165 -28.38 -15.37 -23.04
N SER A 166 -29.34 -16.04 -22.42
CA SER A 166 -29.33 -17.48 -22.22
C SER A 166 -29.79 -18.16 -23.51
N ASP A 167 -28.94 -18.97 -24.07
CA ASP A 167 -29.33 -20.12 -24.94
C ASP A 167 -29.19 -21.40 -24.15
#